data_577c20ca56bccc15144fa5a225f40eec
#
_entry.id   577c20ca56bccc15144fa5a225f40eec
#
_cell.length_a   1.000
_cell.length_b   1.000
_cell.length_c   1.000
_cell.angle_alpha   90.00
_cell.angle_beta   90.00
_cell.angle_gamma   90.00
#
_symmetry.space_group_name_H-M   'P 1'
#
loop_
_entity.id
_entity.type
_entity.pdbx_description
1 polymer ?
#
loop_
_entity_poly.entity_id
_entity_poly.type
_entity_poly.pdbx_seq_one_letter_code
_entity_poly.pdbx_strand_id
1 'polypeptide(L)'
;DFEEKTFKAMQETAPLLKKISVERIFIEFDKLLAADFWRKGLEKLIDTKAYQYLPELGDKGSCLQLLLDRLDPAFCFQSSEQAWAMLLIALDINEPKTFLKNWKTSNDFQKSVSNLVAAYRKREVASTDRFLVYQYGLENLLLVENLRKAQGLPVENEQIKALDAALLIHAKHEIVVNGGILMAELGLQPGPNLGHILNEIETAIVDGDLINEKEAIFDFL
;
A
#
# COMPACT_ATOMS: atom_id res chain seq x y z
N ASP A 1 -26.11 18.58 -6.58
CA ASP A 1 -26.90 17.70 -7.46
C ASP A 1 -26.76 18.20 -8.89
N PHE A 2 -26.60 17.26 -9.85
CA PHE A 2 -26.60 17.60 -11.27
C PHE A 2 -28.05 17.80 -11.73
N GLU A 3 -28.25 18.77 -12.61
CA GLU A 3 -29.51 18.90 -13.33
C GLU A 3 -29.79 17.59 -14.12
N GLU A 4 -31.04 17.15 -14.18
CA GLU A 4 -31.44 15.88 -14.82
C GLU A 4 -30.91 15.76 -16.26
N LYS A 5 -30.92 16.86 -17.01
CA LYS A 5 -30.35 16.91 -18.37
C LYS A 5 -28.86 16.63 -18.40
N THR A 6 -28.10 17.18 -17.43
CA THR A 6 -26.65 16.97 -17.31
C THR A 6 -26.37 15.51 -16.98
N PHE A 7 -27.14 14.93 -16.03
CA PHE A 7 -26.99 13.52 -15.65
C PHE A 7 -27.24 12.58 -16.84
N LYS A 8 -28.31 12.81 -17.59
CA LYS A 8 -28.60 12.02 -18.81
C LYS A 8 -27.50 12.17 -19.85
N ALA A 9 -27.02 13.37 -20.09
CA ALA A 9 -25.92 13.61 -21.02
C ALA A 9 -24.64 12.87 -20.60
N MET A 10 -24.34 12.81 -19.29
CA MET A 10 -23.19 12.02 -18.74
C MET A 10 -23.36 10.53 -19.05
N GLN A 11 -24.55 9.96 -18.87
CA GLN A 11 -24.80 8.56 -19.21
C GLN A 11 -24.64 8.28 -20.70
N GLU A 12 -25.18 9.15 -21.56
CA GLU A 12 -25.13 9.02 -23.02
C GLU A 12 -23.69 9.15 -23.56
N THR A 13 -22.87 9.99 -22.92
CA THR A 13 -21.49 10.25 -23.35
C THR A 13 -20.45 9.34 -22.66
N ALA A 14 -20.79 8.65 -21.58
CA ALA A 14 -19.87 7.75 -20.87
C ALA A 14 -19.12 6.75 -21.79
N PRO A 15 -19.73 6.16 -22.84
CA PRO A 15 -19.00 5.28 -23.77
C PRO A 15 -17.81 5.94 -24.48
N LEU A 16 -17.81 7.28 -24.59
CA LEU A 16 -16.71 8.02 -25.18
C LEU A 16 -15.42 7.97 -24.35
N LEU A 17 -15.50 7.59 -23.08
CA LEU A 17 -14.32 7.37 -22.22
C LEU A 17 -13.36 6.35 -22.84
N LYS A 18 -13.85 5.36 -23.58
CA LYS A 18 -13.01 4.41 -24.31
C LYS A 18 -12.10 5.04 -25.38
N LYS A 19 -12.38 6.27 -25.79
CA LYS A 19 -11.56 7.03 -26.75
C LYS A 19 -10.47 7.88 -26.07
N ILE A 20 -10.51 7.97 -24.74
CA ILE A 20 -9.54 8.72 -23.94
C ILE A 20 -8.36 7.80 -23.60
N SER A 21 -7.13 8.33 -23.63
CA SER A 21 -5.96 7.54 -23.22
C SER A 21 -6.04 7.17 -21.74
N VAL A 22 -5.53 6.00 -21.41
CA VAL A 22 -5.60 5.48 -20.03
C VAL A 22 -4.87 6.40 -19.05
N GLU A 23 -3.76 7.01 -19.48
CA GLU A 23 -3.00 7.97 -18.68
C GLU A 23 -3.84 9.20 -18.27
N ARG A 24 -4.66 9.71 -19.19
CA ARG A 24 -5.57 10.82 -18.88
C ARG A 24 -6.69 10.39 -17.96
N ILE A 25 -7.23 9.19 -18.17
CA ILE A 25 -8.25 8.61 -17.29
C ILE A 25 -7.66 8.46 -15.88
N PHE A 26 -6.43 7.94 -15.76
CA PHE A 26 -5.76 7.82 -14.47
C PHE A 26 -5.66 9.16 -13.75
N ILE A 27 -5.14 10.19 -14.43
CA ILE A 27 -4.97 11.52 -13.84
C ILE A 27 -6.29 12.09 -13.30
N GLU A 28 -7.39 11.97 -14.06
CA GLU A 28 -8.68 12.52 -13.63
C GLU A 28 -9.34 11.66 -12.54
N PHE A 29 -9.18 10.34 -12.59
CA PHE A 29 -9.70 9.46 -11.55
C PHE A 29 -8.92 9.60 -10.24
N ASP A 30 -7.60 9.77 -10.31
CA ASP A 30 -6.75 10.07 -9.18
C ASP A 30 -7.13 11.39 -8.49
N LYS A 31 -7.34 12.45 -9.27
CA LYS A 31 -7.86 13.73 -8.75
C LYS A 31 -9.23 13.58 -8.09
N LEU A 32 -10.11 12.74 -8.66
CA LEU A 32 -11.41 12.47 -8.06
C LEU A 32 -11.25 11.85 -6.66
N LEU A 33 -10.38 10.82 -6.53
CA LEU A 33 -10.15 10.15 -5.24
C LEU A 33 -9.47 11.07 -4.21
N ALA A 34 -8.59 11.96 -4.65
CA ALA A 34 -7.87 12.92 -3.79
C ALA A 34 -8.70 14.16 -3.39
N ALA A 35 -9.89 14.35 -3.96
CA ALA A 35 -10.72 15.52 -3.68
C ALA A 35 -11.43 15.40 -2.32
N ASP A 36 -11.67 16.54 -1.65
CA ASP A 36 -12.43 16.58 -0.39
C ASP A 36 -13.84 15.97 -0.51
N PHE A 37 -14.42 16.04 -1.71
CA PHE A 37 -15.73 15.48 -2.03
C PHE A 37 -15.67 14.22 -2.88
N TRP A 38 -14.59 13.42 -2.74
CA TRP A 38 -14.38 12.20 -3.52
C TRP A 38 -15.58 11.24 -3.50
N ARG A 39 -16.27 11.13 -2.37
CA ARG A 39 -17.47 10.27 -2.23
C ARG A 39 -18.55 10.64 -3.23
N LYS A 40 -18.88 11.94 -3.30
CA LYS A 40 -19.91 12.45 -4.24
C LYS A 40 -19.49 12.18 -5.69
N GLY A 41 -18.22 12.33 -5.99
CA GLY A 41 -17.67 12.02 -7.33
C GLY A 41 -17.80 10.53 -7.66
N LEU A 42 -17.44 9.65 -6.72
CA LEU A 42 -17.55 8.20 -6.89
C LEU A 42 -19.03 7.74 -6.98
N GLU A 43 -19.93 8.30 -6.16
CA GLU A 43 -21.38 8.07 -6.25
C GLU A 43 -21.89 8.40 -7.66
N LYS A 44 -21.52 9.56 -8.21
CA LYS A 44 -21.93 9.95 -9.56
C LYS A 44 -21.34 9.06 -10.66
N LEU A 45 -20.10 8.58 -10.46
CA LEU A 45 -19.51 7.59 -11.36
C LEU A 45 -20.30 6.27 -11.36
N ILE A 46 -20.77 5.84 -10.20
CA ILE A 46 -21.62 4.64 -10.04
C ILE A 46 -23.02 4.88 -10.64
N ASP A 47 -23.69 5.96 -10.26
CA ASP A 47 -25.04 6.31 -10.70
C ASP A 47 -25.16 6.41 -12.23
N THR A 48 -24.13 7.02 -12.86
CA THR A 48 -24.09 7.17 -14.33
C THR A 48 -23.61 5.91 -15.03
N LYS A 49 -23.12 4.91 -14.29
CA LYS A 49 -22.46 3.71 -14.81
C LYS A 49 -21.21 4.00 -15.65
N ALA A 50 -20.65 5.19 -15.54
CA ALA A 50 -19.46 5.58 -16.30
C ALA A 50 -18.23 4.71 -15.95
N TYR A 51 -18.17 4.14 -14.74
CA TYR A 51 -17.13 3.19 -14.31
C TYR A 51 -16.99 1.99 -15.27
N GLN A 52 -18.07 1.59 -15.97
CA GLN A 52 -18.05 0.47 -16.92
C GLN A 52 -17.12 0.69 -18.11
N TYR A 53 -16.72 1.92 -18.35
CA TYR A 53 -15.84 2.32 -19.45
C TYR A 53 -14.43 2.67 -19.00
N LEU A 54 -14.16 2.52 -17.68
CA LEU A 54 -12.83 2.71 -17.11
C LEU A 54 -12.02 1.40 -17.12
N PRO A 55 -10.69 1.46 -17.19
CA PRO A 55 -9.85 0.26 -17.16
C PRO A 55 -10.15 -0.61 -15.93
N GLU A 56 -10.32 -1.92 -16.12
CA GLU A 56 -10.46 -2.92 -15.06
C GLU A 56 -11.70 -2.75 -14.14
N LEU A 57 -12.58 -1.76 -14.38
CA LEU A 57 -13.73 -1.47 -13.51
C LEU A 57 -15.09 -1.89 -14.09
N GLY A 58 -15.12 -2.47 -15.28
CA GLY A 58 -16.35 -2.71 -16.05
C GLY A 58 -17.47 -3.45 -15.30
N ASP A 59 -17.15 -4.38 -14.42
CA ASP A 59 -18.08 -5.20 -13.63
C ASP A 59 -18.02 -4.90 -12.13
N LYS A 60 -17.28 -3.87 -11.71
CA LYS A 60 -16.93 -3.61 -10.31
C LYS A 60 -17.85 -2.63 -9.56
N GLY A 61 -19.04 -2.35 -10.08
CA GLY A 61 -19.95 -1.36 -9.46
C GLY A 61 -20.29 -1.67 -8.00
N SER A 62 -20.55 -2.94 -7.65
CA SER A 62 -20.80 -3.35 -6.26
C SER A 62 -19.57 -3.17 -5.36
N CYS A 63 -18.37 -3.38 -5.88
CA CYS A 63 -17.13 -3.16 -5.14
C CYS A 63 -16.87 -1.66 -4.90
N LEU A 64 -17.17 -0.82 -5.89
CA LEU A 64 -17.11 0.64 -5.72
C LEU A 64 -18.12 1.13 -4.69
N GLN A 65 -19.33 0.57 -4.67
CA GLN A 65 -20.32 0.86 -3.63
C GLN A 65 -19.81 0.41 -2.25
N LEU A 66 -19.21 -0.77 -2.16
CA LEU A 66 -18.62 -1.27 -0.91
C LEU A 66 -17.51 -0.36 -0.38
N LEU A 67 -16.71 0.28 -1.27
CA LEU A 67 -15.72 1.29 -0.86
C LEU A 67 -16.39 2.49 -0.17
N LEU A 68 -17.52 2.96 -0.70
CA LEU A 68 -18.30 4.03 -0.07
C LEU A 68 -18.88 3.60 1.28
N ASP A 69 -19.43 2.40 1.37
CA ASP A 69 -20.11 1.90 2.56
C ASP A 69 -19.15 1.58 3.73
N ARG A 70 -17.91 1.18 3.42
CA ARG A 70 -16.92 0.80 4.43
C ARG A 70 -16.26 1.96 5.15
N LEU A 71 -16.15 3.12 4.52
CA LEU A 71 -15.42 4.25 5.07
C LEU A 71 -16.37 5.27 5.72
N ASP A 72 -15.93 5.86 6.82
CA ASP A 72 -16.62 6.98 7.46
C ASP A 72 -16.97 8.06 6.42
N PRO A 73 -18.21 8.60 6.42
CA PRO A 73 -18.64 9.62 5.48
C PRO A 73 -17.78 10.88 5.44
N ALA A 74 -17.14 11.24 6.56
CA ALA A 74 -16.25 12.40 6.66
C ALA A 74 -14.80 12.09 6.30
N PHE A 75 -14.47 10.83 5.96
CA PHE A 75 -13.11 10.44 5.67
C PHE A 75 -12.61 11.01 4.35
N CYS A 76 -11.39 11.56 4.39
CA CYS A 76 -10.62 11.96 3.22
C CYS A 76 -9.28 11.22 3.21
N PHE A 77 -8.84 10.79 2.04
CA PHE A 77 -7.55 10.14 1.87
C PHE A 77 -6.39 11.13 2.09
N GLN A 78 -5.32 10.65 2.69
CA GLN A 78 -4.13 11.46 2.99
C GLN A 78 -3.14 11.50 1.82
N SER A 79 -3.21 10.52 0.92
CA SER A 79 -2.40 10.47 -0.30
C SER A 79 -3.13 9.70 -1.40
N SER A 80 -2.66 9.90 -2.64
CA SER A 80 -3.09 9.16 -3.82
C SER A 80 -2.87 7.66 -3.64
N GLU A 81 -1.70 7.27 -3.13
CA GLU A 81 -1.34 5.87 -2.90
C GLU A 81 -2.29 5.20 -1.89
N GLN A 82 -2.68 5.93 -0.83
CA GLN A 82 -3.65 5.43 0.15
C GLN A 82 -5.03 5.23 -0.49
N ALA A 83 -5.48 6.16 -1.32
CA ALA A 83 -6.76 6.07 -2.01
C ALA A 83 -6.80 4.86 -2.96
N TRP A 84 -5.75 4.69 -3.77
CA TRP A 84 -5.63 3.55 -4.68
C TRP A 84 -5.47 2.23 -3.94
N ALA A 85 -4.73 2.20 -2.83
CA ALA A 85 -4.61 0.98 -2.01
C ALA A 85 -5.98 0.55 -1.48
N MET A 86 -6.78 1.48 -0.93
CA MET A 86 -8.13 1.17 -0.45
C MET A 86 -9.06 0.76 -1.58
N LEU A 87 -8.96 1.39 -2.75
CA LEU A 87 -9.70 0.98 -3.95
C LEU A 87 -9.38 -0.48 -4.31
N LEU A 88 -8.10 -0.85 -4.40
CA LEU A 88 -7.68 -2.20 -4.76
C LEU A 88 -8.11 -3.24 -3.72
N ILE A 89 -8.12 -2.87 -2.44
CA ILE A 89 -8.64 -3.70 -1.35
C ILE A 89 -10.15 -3.93 -1.54
N ALA A 90 -10.92 -2.88 -1.80
CA ALA A 90 -12.36 -2.97 -2.02
C ALA A 90 -12.72 -3.77 -3.29
N LEU A 91 -11.87 -3.70 -4.31
CA LEU A 91 -12.01 -4.46 -5.57
C LEU A 91 -11.54 -5.92 -5.44
N ASP A 92 -10.95 -6.31 -4.31
CA ASP A 92 -10.32 -7.62 -4.06
C ASP A 92 -9.25 -7.99 -5.11
N ILE A 93 -8.38 -7.03 -5.44
CA ILE A 93 -7.33 -7.22 -6.45
C ILE A 93 -6.16 -7.97 -5.83
N ASN A 94 -5.89 -9.19 -6.32
CA ASN A 94 -4.78 -10.03 -5.86
C ASN A 94 -3.42 -9.59 -6.42
N GLU A 95 -3.40 -9.02 -7.63
CA GLU A 95 -2.20 -8.59 -8.35
C GLU A 95 -2.16 -7.05 -8.53
N PRO A 96 -1.89 -6.27 -7.45
CA PRO A 96 -1.89 -4.80 -7.49
C PRO A 96 -1.03 -4.21 -8.59
N LYS A 97 0.19 -4.74 -8.78
CA LYS A 97 1.11 -4.22 -9.82
C LYS A 97 0.57 -4.40 -11.22
N THR A 98 -0.03 -5.55 -11.53
CA THR A 98 -0.62 -5.83 -12.83
C THR A 98 -1.79 -4.90 -13.11
N PHE A 99 -2.68 -4.73 -12.13
CA PHE A 99 -3.81 -3.80 -12.21
C PHE A 99 -3.32 -2.36 -12.48
N LEU A 100 -2.39 -1.85 -11.67
CA LEU A 100 -1.86 -0.49 -11.79
C LEU A 100 -1.07 -0.27 -13.09
N LYS A 101 -0.38 -1.30 -13.59
CA LYS A 101 0.28 -1.25 -14.90
C LYS A 101 -0.72 -1.06 -16.04
N ASN A 102 -1.90 -1.67 -15.95
CA ASN A 102 -2.98 -1.48 -16.93
C ASN A 102 -3.53 -0.05 -16.87
N TRP A 103 -3.46 0.62 -15.71
CA TRP A 103 -3.74 2.04 -15.54
C TRP A 103 -2.58 2.97 -15.92
N LYS A 104 -1.48 2.43 -16.48
CA LYS A 104 -0.31 3.19 -16.97
C LYS A 104 0.39 4.04 -15.91
N THR A 105 0.37 3.59 -14.67
CA THR A 105 1.03 4.27 -13.56
C THR A 105 2.55 4.05 -13.57
N SER A 106 3.30 4.90 -12.85
CA SER A 106 4.75 4.75 -12.69
C SER A 106 5.12 3.53 -11.83
N ASN A 107 6.33 3.01 -11.99
CA ASN A 107 6.83 1.89 -11.20
C ASN A 107 6.86 2.22 -9.70
N ASP A 108 7.22 3.45 -9.33
CA ASP A 108 7.26 3.88 -7.93
C ASP A 108 5.86 3.90 -7.31
N PHE A 109 4.87 4.44 -8.03
CA PHE A 109 3.48 4.41 -7.61
C PHE A 109 2.96 2.97 -7.44
N GLN A 110 3.24 2.08 -8.41
CA GLN A 110 2.89 0.65 -8.33
C GLN A 110 3.49 0.00 -7.09
N LYS A 111 4.77 0.29 -6.78
CA LYS A 111 5.46 -0.24 -5.62
C LYS A 111 4.82 0.27 -4.32
N SER A 112 4.61 1.58 -4.20
CA SER A 112 4.03 2.21 -3.00
C SER A 112 2.62 1.70 -2.70
N VAL A 113 1.74 1.68 -3.70
CA VAL A 113 0.38 1.15 -3.54
C VAL A 113 0.39 -0.34 -3.19
N SER A 114 1.24 -1.14 -3.86
CA SER A 114 1.34 -2.57 -3.57
C SER A 114 1.82 -2.85 -2.13
N ASN A 115 2.74 -2.03 -1.63
CA ASN A 115 3.21 -2.13 -0.26
C ASN A 115 2.08 -1.80 0.74
N LEU A 116 1.29 -0.74 0.49
CA LEU A 116 0.15 -0.39 1.33
C LEU A 116 -0.93 -1.49 1.33
N VAL A 117 -1.24 -2.07 0.17
CA VAL A 117 -2.18 -3.21 0.08
C VAL A 117 -1.66 -4.40 0.87
N ALA A 118 -0.37 -4.73 0.74
CA ALA A 118 0.24 -5.84 1.46
C ALA A 118 0.26 -5.60 2.98
N ALA A 119 0.62 -4.40 3.42
CA ALA A 119 0.61 -3.99 4.82
C ALA A 119 -0.81 -4.06 5.41
N TYR A 120 -1.82 -3.54 4.69
CA TYR A 120 -3.21 -3.62 5.12
C TYR A 120 -3.68 -5.06 5.31
N ARG A 121 -3.43 -5.94 4.33
CA ARG A 121 -3.79 -7.37 4.42
C ARG A 121 -3.09 -8.10 5.58
N LYS A 122 -1.85 -7.74 5.88
CA LYS A 122 -1.15 -8.27 7.06
C LYS A 122 -1.85 -7.83 8.34
N ARG A 123 -2.25 -6.55 8.43
CA ARG A 123 -2.97 -6.01 9.57
C ARG A 123 -4.41 -6.54 9.74
N GLU A 124 -5.00 -7.14 8.72
CA GLU A 124 -6.30 -7.82 8.85
C GLU A 124 -6.19 -9.12 9.66
N VAL A 125 -5.05 -9.78 9.65
CA VAL A 125 -4.86 -11.13 10.23
C VAL A 125 -3.93 -11.16 11.45
N ALA A 126 -3.18 -10.08 11.72
CA ALA A 126 -2.21 -10.02 12.81
C ALA A 126 -2.10 -8.62 13.42
N SER A 127 -1.73 -8.56 14.70
CA SER A 127 -1.27 -7.33 15.37
C SER A 127 0.10 -6.92 14.84
N THR A 128 0.46 -5.66 15.08
CA THR A 128 1.75 -5.12 14.66
C THR A 128 2.89 -5.65 15.54
N ASP A 129 3.94 -6.13 14.90
CA ASP A 129 5.21 -6.52 15.50
C ASP A 129 6.38 -5.72 14.89
N ARG A 130 7.62 -5.94 15.39
CA ARG A 130 8.83 -5.27 14.90
C ARG A 130 9.09 -5.56 13.42
N PHE A 131 8.85 -6.80 12.99
CA PHE A 131 9.05 -7.23 11.61
C PHE A 131 8.13 -6.50 10.65
N LEU A 132 6.87 -6.32 11.02
CA LEU A 132 5.89 -5.59 10.21
C LEU A 132 6.32 -4.12 10.06
N VAL A 133 6.77 -3.49 11.18
CA VAL A 133 7.25 -2.10 11.15
C VAL A 133 8.52 -1.97 10.30
N TYR A 134 9.48 -2.87 10.46
CA TYR A 134 10.69 -2.91 9.64
C TYR A 134 10.38 -3.09 8.14
N GLN A 135 9.48 -4.03 7.83
CA GLN A 135 9.15 -4.39 6.44
C GLN A 135 8.42 -3.29 5.69
N TYR A 136 7.48 -2.61 6.32
CA TYR A 136 6.59 -1.64 5.66
C TYR A 136 6.90 -0.19 6.01
N GLY A 137 7.60 0.06 7.11
CA GLY A 137 7.93 1.38 7.61
C GLY A 137 6.78 2.07 8.34
N LEU A 138 7.15 3.00 9.23
CA LEU A 138 6.23 3.77 10.07
C LEU A 138 5.13 4.46 9.26
N GLU A 139 5.51 5.22 8.22
CA GLU A 139 4.57 6.05 7.45
C GLU A 139 3.48 5.20 6.77
N ASN A 140 3.86 4.09 6.13
CA ASN A 140 2.90 3.21 5.46
C ASN A 140 1.95 2.56 6.45
N LEU A 141 2.44 2.13 7.62
CA LEU A 141 1.59 1.52 8.65
C LEU A 141 0.64 2.54 9.26
N LEU A 142 1.05 3.79 9.47
CA LEU A 142 0.15 4.85 9.92
C LEU A 142 -0.94 5.18 8.89
N LEU A 143 -0.63 5.13 7.58
CA LEU A 143 -1.64 5.24 6.53
C LEU A 143 -2.62 4.07 6.55
N VAL A 144 -2.15 2.85 6.80
CA VAL A 144 -3.00 1.66 6.98
C VAL A 144 -3.90 1.81 8.21
N GLU A 145 -3.35 2.23 9.37
CA GLU A 145 -4.15 2.45 10.58
C GLU A 145 -5.19 3.56 10.41
N ASN A 146 -4.89 4.59 9.61
CA ASN A 146 -5.83 5.62 9.24
C ASN A 146 -7.02 5.04 8.44
N LEU A 147 -6.77 4.15 7.47
CA LEU A 147 -7.83 3.42 6.75
C LEU A 147 -8.65 2.51 7.68
N ARG A 148 -7.99 1.81 8.61
CA ARG A 148 -8.66 0.95 9.60
C ARG A 148 -9.56 1.77 10.52
N LYS A 149 -9.08 2.93 11.01
CA LYS A 149 -9.86 3.87 11.80
C LYS A 149 -11.11 4.35 11.05
N ALA A 150 -10.96 4.69 9.77
CA ALA A 150 -12.07 5.12 8.92
C ALA A 150 -13.15 4.03 8.73
N GLN A 151 -12.80 2.78 8.95
CA GLN A 151 -13.70 1.62 8.90
C GLN A 151 -14.24 1.22 10.30
N GLY A 152 -13.93 1.98 11.35
CA GLY A 152 -14.30 1.65 12.72
C GLY A 152 -13.55 0.43 13.30
N LEU A 153 -12.41 0.05 12.70
CA LEU A 153 -11.59 -1.07 13.15
C LEU A 153 -10.60 -0.64 14.24
N PRO A 154 -10.17 -1.55 15.11
CA PRO A 154 -9.11 -1.27 16.10
C PRO A 154 -7.81 -0.80 15.43
N VAL A 155 -7.14 0.18 16.03
CA VAL A 155 -5.89 0.77 15.56
C VAL A 155 -4.78 0.66 16.59
N GLU A 156 -3.51 0.60 16.12
CA GLU A 156 -2.32 0.38 16.94
C GLU A 156 -1.26 1.49 16.75
N ASN A 157 -1.69 2.74 16.50
CA ASN A 157 -0.79 3.85 16.18
C ASN A 157 0.35 4.04 17.19
N GLU A 158 0.05 4.00 18.50
CA GLU A 158 1.07 4.21 19.55
C GLU A 158 2.01 3.00 19.66
N GLN A 159 1.50 1.79 19.46
CA GLN A 159 2.33 0.59 19.41
C GLN A 159 3.27 0.63 18.21
N ILE A 160 2.79 1.00 17.02
CA ILE A 160 3.61 1.14 15.80
C ILE A 160 4.76 2.12 16.03
N LYS A 161 4.46 3.31 16.59
CA LYS A 161 5.48 4.32 16.91
C LYS A 161 6.51 3.82 17.92
N ALA A 162 6.06 3.12 18.94
CA ALA A 162 6.94 2.56 19.96
C ALA A 162 7.85 1.47 19.40
N LEU A 163 7.32 0.60 18.54
CA LEU A 163 8.10 -0.43 17.86
C LEU A 163 9.11 0.18 16.88
N ASP A 164 8.72 1.19 16.10
CA ASP A 164 9.62 1.89 15.18
C ASP A 164 10.78 2.56 15.92
N ALA A 165 10.48 3.25 17.02
CA ALA A 165 11.50 3.89 17.88
C ALA A 165 12.45 2.87 18.55
N ALA A 166 12.03 1.62 18.69
CA ALA A 166 12.82 0.54 19.25
C ALA A 166 13.62 -0.29 18.23
N LEU A 167 13.42 -0.04 16.92
CA LEU A 167 14.21 -0.70 15.88
C LEU A 167 15.64 -0.20 15.90
N LEU A 168 16.60 -1.12 15.82
CA LEU A 168 18.02 -0.83 15.69
C LEU A 168 18.43 -0.52 14.25
N ILE A 169 17.64 -0.96 13.28
CA ILE A 169 17.79 -0.72 11.85
C ILE A 169 16.41 -0.54 11.21
N HIS A 170 16.34 0.30 10.17
CA HIS A 170 15.15 0.51 9.35
C HIS A 170 15.30 0.00 7.93
N ALA A 171 16.52 -0.43 7.56
CA ALA A 171 16.81 -1.02 6.26
C ALA A 171 18.03 -1.95 6.34
N LYS A 172 18.03 -2.97 5.49
CA LYS A 172 19.10 -3.99 5.42
C LYS A 172 20.50 -3.41 5.23
N HIS A 173 20.64 -2.29 4.52
CA HIS A 173 21.94 -1.66 4.28
C HIS A 173 22.54 -0.95 5.52
N GLU A 174 21.76 -0.79 6.60
CA GLU A 174 22.23 -0.23 7.87
C GLU A 174 22.92 -1.27 8.75
N ILE A 175 22.84 -2.56 8.40
CA ILE A 175 23.61 -3.62 9.09
C ILE A 175 25.08 -3.37 8.87
N VAL A 176 25.86 -3.27 9.97
CA VAL A 176 27.30 -2.94 9.92
C VAL A 176 28.15 -4.03 9.26
N VAL A 177 27.62 -5.24 9.14
CA VAL A 177 28.27 -6.38 8.48
C VAL A 177 27.53 -6.72 7.18
N ASN A 178 28.28 -7.01 6.14
CA ASN A 178 27.74 -7.46 4.85
C ASN A 178 28.43 -8.75 4.37
N GLY A 179 27.95 -9.32 3.26
CA GLY A 179 28.51 -10.57 2.73
C GLY A 179 30.01 -10.50 2.41
N GLY A 180 30.50 -9.33 1.98
CA GLY A 180 31.92 -9.11 1.72
C GLY A 180 32.79 -9.22 2.97
N ILE A 181 32.32 -8.62 4.07
CA ILE A 181 33.02 -8.70 5.38
C ILE A 181 32.99 -10.13 5.91
N LEU A 182 31.87 -10.83 5.85
CA LEU A 182 31.75 -12.22 6.29
C LEU A 182 32.67 -13.16 5.49
N MET A 183 32.77 -12.98 4.18
CA MET A 183 33.67 -13.75 3.35
C MET A 183 35.13 -13.48 3.68
N ALA A 184 35.50 -12.21 3.87
CA ALA A 184 36.88 -11.82 4.12
C ALA A 184 37.40 -12.24 5.50
N GLU A 185 36.57 -12.11 6.55
CA GLU A 185 37.00 -12.29 7.93
C GLU A 185 36.70 -13.69 8.49
N LEU A 186 35.61 -14.34 8.03
CA LEU A 186 35.23 -15.67 8.47
C LEU A 186 35.45 -16.77 7.42
N GLY A 187 35.98 -16.42 6.26
CA GLY A 187 36.27 -17.39 5.21
C GLY A 187 35.05 -18.02 4.56
N LEU A 188 33.87 -17.41 4.74
CA LEU A 188 32.62 -17.93 4.17
C LEU A 188 32.66 -17.87 2.65
N GLN A 189 32.06 -18.89 2.02
CA GLN A 189 31.98 -18.93 0.56
C GLN A 189 30.71 -18.25 0.05
N PRO A 190 30.74 -17.58 -1.13
CA PRO A 190 29.54 -17.03 -1.75
C PRO A 190 28.57 -18.16 -2.09
N GLY A 191 27.28 -17.97 -1.75
CA GLY A 191 26.26 -18.98 -2.03
C GLY A 191 25.03 -18.84 -1.13
N PRO A 192 24.08 -19.78 -1.24
CA PRO A 192 22.82 -19.75 -0.47
C PRO A 192 23.06 -19.67 1.05
N ASN A 193 24.08 -20.36 1.56
CA ASN A 193 24.40 -20.36 2.99
C ASN A 193 24.75 -18.96 3.51
N LEU A 194 25.52 -18.18 2.76
CA LEU A 194 25.82 -16.80 3.11
C LEU A 194 24.55 -15.94 3.15
N GLY A 195 23.61 -16.18 2.23
CA GLY A 195 22.31 -15.52 2.23
C GLY A 195 21.46 -15.86 3.47
N HIS A 196 21.47 -17.12 3.91
CA HIS A 196 20.80 -17.54 5.15
C HIS A 196 21.39 -16.85 6.38
N ILE A 197 22.71 -16.85 6.52
CA ILE A 197 23.39 -16.17 7.63
C ILE A 197 23.04 -14.68 7.67
N LEU A 198 23.07 -13.98 6.53
CA LEU A 198 22.71 -12.57 6.47
C LEU A 198 21.25 -12.32 6.85
N ASN A 199 20.33 -13.22 6.52
CA ASN A 199 18.94 -13.12 6.93
C ASN A 199 18.74 -13.44 8.42
N GLU A 200 19.48 -14.38 9.00
CA GLU A 200 19.47 -14.66 10.44
C GLU A 200 19.97 -13.46 11.23
N ILE A 201 21.08 -12.82 10.80
CA ILE A 201 21.59 -11.60 11.41
C ILE A 201 20.51 -10.48 11.34
N GLU A 202 19.94 -10.24 10.16
CA GLU A 202 18.90 -9.23 9.95
C GLU A 202 17.70 -9.47 10.88
N THR A 203 17.23 -10.72 10.96
CA THR A 203 16.11 -11.12 11.82
C THR A 203 16.45 -10.86 13.29
N ALA A 204 17.60 -11.32 13.78
CA ALA A 204 18.00 -11.16 15.18
C ALA A 204 18.15 -9.68 15.58
N ILE A 205 18.65 -8.82 14.67
CA ILE A 205 18.75 -7.37 14.92
C ILE A 205 17.36 -6.73 14.97
N VAL A 206 16.47 -7.07 14.06
CA VAL A 206 15.09 -6.55 14.01
C VAL A 206 14.31 -6.96 15.27
N ASP A 207 14.46 -8.21 15.72
CA ASP A 207 13.82 -8.70 16.95
C ASP A 207 14.42 -8.07 18.21
N GLY A 208 15.62 -7.48 18.09
CA GLY A 208 16.35 -6.87 19.19
C GLY A 208 17.12 -7.87 20.06
N ASP A 209 17.32 -9.08 19.57
CA ASP A 209 18.11 -10.15 20.21
C ASP A 209 19.60 -9.98 19.92
N LEU A 210 19.96 -9.21 18.89
CA LEU A 210 21.31 -8.92 18.46
C LEU A 210 21.50 -7.41 18.28
N ILE A 211 22.53 -6.84 18.89
CA ILE A 211 22.91 -5.44 18.65
C ILE A 211 23.64 -5.32 17.30
N ASN A 212 23.42 -4.19 16.61
CA ASN A 212 24.05 -3.94 15.31
C ASN A 212 25.50 -3.47 15.45
N GLU A 213 26.33 -4.31 16.02
CA GLU A 213 27.78 -4.09 16.21
C GLU A 213 28.56 -5.29 15.66
N LYS A 214 29.72 -5.03 15.06
CA LYS A 214 30.49 -6.05 14.34
C LYS A 214 30.90 -7.22 15.25
N GLU A 215 31.42 -6.91 16.44
CA GLU A 215 31.84 -7.90 17.41
C GLU A 215 30.68 -8.78 17.87
N ALA A 216 29.55 -8.18 18.20
CA ALA A 216 28.36 -8.92 18.61
C ALA A 216 27.82 -9.82 17.50
N ILE A 217 27.87 -9.37 16.23
CA ILE A 217 27.43 -10.17 15.10
C ILE A 217 28.39 -11.37 14.89
N PHE A 218 29.70 -11.17 15.07
CA PHE A 218 30.66 -12.27 14.95
C PHE A 218 30.57 -13.29 16.08
N ASP A 219 30.26 -12.86 17.29
CA ASP A 219 30.02 -13.75 18.44
C ASP A 219 28.70 -14.53 18.31
N PHE A 220 27.74 -14.00 17.56
CA PHE A 220 26.46 -14.64 17.28
C PHE A 220 26.55 -15.77 16.24
N LEU A 221 27.56 -15.74 15.35
CA LEU A 221 27.76 -16.71 14.27
C LEU A 221 28.58 -17.91 14.69
#